data_dc9f073065ad42943b5caffa48d13aa2
#
_entry.id   dc9f073065ad42943b5caffa48d13aa2
#
_cell.length_a   1.000
_cell.length_b   1.000
_cell.length_c   1.000
_cell.angle_alpha   90.00
_cell.angle_beta   90.00
_cell.angle_gamma   90.00
#
_symmetry.space_group_name_H-M   'P 1'
#
loop_
_entity.id
_entity.type
_entity.pdbx_description
1 polymer ?
#
loop_
_entity_poly.entity_id
_entity_poly.type
_entity_poly.pdbx_seq_one_letter_code
_entity_poly.pdbx_strand_id
1 'polypeptide(L)'
;MDTLNSRGAVAGQRSRGRPAAAHRGRAGYFGFVTLRFVPAFLLALFIAPITSRSEAQQARPTESQVKAAYLFNFGKFVRWPVLANSVDSLQICVLGKNSFGTVLEATVKGEAISGKPVTTRNIPSMHDADGCHILFVSMSEETRLNAVLTSAKRLPVLTVSDIPHFAERGGMIGLVNQEDRIRFEVNVAPIEDSGLTVSSELLKVALRVIRKRAGGD
;
A
#
# COMPACT_ATOMS: atom_id res chain seq x y z
N MET A 1 44.34 -34.54 -20.49
CA MET A 1 44.80 -35.05 -19.21
C MET A 1 43.61 -34.86 -18.30
N ASP A 2 42.73 -35.84 -18.33
CA ASP A 2 42.62 -37.00 -17.43
C ASP A 2 42.00 -36.57 -16.12
N THR A 3 40.97 -37.08 -15.57
CA THR A 3 40.15 -38.31 -15.65
C THR A 3 39.07 -38.17 -14.57
N LEU A 4 37.85 -38.44 -14.89
CA LEU A 4 37.05 -39.65 -14.61
C LEU A 4 36.70 -39.95 -13.15
N ASN A 5 35.40 -40.07 -12.92
CA ASN A 5 34.70 -41.29 -12.39
C ASN A 5 34.42 -41.25 -10.89
N SER A 6 33.31 -41.68 -10.34
CA SER A 6 32.38 -42.76 -10.60
C SER A 6 31.21 -42.66 -9.59
N ARG A 7 30.01 -42.85 -9.99
CA ARG A 7 29.07 -43.97 -9.82
C ARG A 7 29.12 -44.73 -8.48
N GLY A 8 27.96 -44.82 -7.85
CA GLY A 8 27.66 -45.78 -6.81
C GLY A 8 26.17 -45.79 -6.46
N ALA A 9 25.41 -46.61 -7.17
CA ALA A 9 24.08 -47.06 -6.86
C ALA A 9 24.14 -48.43 -6.16
N VAL A 10 23.33 -48.71 -5.17
CA VAL A 10 22.84 -50.05 -4.71
C VAL A 10 21.62 -49.74 -3.81
N ALA A 11 20.41 -50.04 -4.09
CA ALA A 11 19.62 -51.25 -4.35
C ALA A 11 19.45 -52.17 -3.14
N GLY A 12 18.17 -52.42 -2.81
CA GLY A 12 17.66 -53.65 -2.23
C GLY A 12 17.35 -53.53 -0.74
N GLN A 13 16.30 -54.01 -0.16
CA GLN A 13 15.51 -55.20 -0.48
C GLN A 13 14.28 -55.31 0.43
N ARG A 14 13.28 -55.92 -0.08
CA ARG A 14 11.99 -56.34 0.53
C ARG A 14 12.18 -57.37 1.64
N SER A 15 11.21 -57.44 2.62
CA SER A 15 10.60 -58.67 3.09
C SER A 15 9.30 -58.39 3.83
N ARG A 16 8.38 -58.89 3.41
CA ARG A 16 7.18 -59.74 3.57
C ARG A 16 7.22 -60.55 4.86
N GLY A 17 6.09 -60.58 5.59
CA GLY A 17 5.80 -61.52 6.64
C GLY A 17 4.44 -61.29 7.28
N ARG A 18 3.39 -61.95 6.78
CA ARG A 18 2.22 -62.44 7.51
C ARG A 18 2.55 -63.92 7.83
N PRO A 19 1.83 -64.69 8.74
CA PRO A 19 0.40 -64.67 9.02
C PRO A 19 -0.04 -65.04 10.49
N ALA A 20 -1.30 -64.86 10.77
CA ALA A 20 -2.33 -65.75 11.36
C ALA A 20 -2.11 -66.48 12.69
N ALA A 21 -3.09 -66.42 13.58
CA ALA A 21 -3.96 -67.50 14.07
C ALA A 21 -4.75 -67.04 15.31
N ALA A 22 -5.92 -67.05 15.25
CA ALA A 22 -7.10 -67.66 15.80
C ALA A 22 -6.89 -68.38 17.15
N HIS A 23 -7.70 -68.06 18.18
CA HIS A 23 -8.29 -69.02 19.08
C HIS A 23 -9.61 -68.54 19.65
N ARG A 24 -10.55 -69.52 19.56
CA ARG A 24 -11.94 -69.54 20.03
C ARG A 24 -12.01 -69.78 21.53
N GLY A 25 -13.16 -69.45 22.08
CA GLY A 25 -13.77 -70.10 23.25
C GLY A 25 -14.10 -69.09 24.33
N ARG A 26 -15.20 -69.01 24.99
CA ARG A 26 -16.33 -69.90 25.18
C ARG A 26 -17.38 -69.15 26.01
N ALA A 27 -18.59 -69.48 25.78
CA ALA A 27 -19.80 -69.01 26.44
C ALA A 27 -19.79 -69.12 27.97
N GLY A 28 -20.50 -68.21 28.60
CA GLY A 28 -20.89 -68.25 29.99
C GLY A 28 -22.15 -67.44 30.22
N TYR A 29 -23.26 -68.13 30.39
CA TYR A 29 -24.60 -67.67 30.71
C TYR A 29 -24.72 -67.16 32.15
N PHE A 30 -25.82 -66.51 32.42
CA PHE A 30 -26.52 -66.16 33.65
C PHE A 30 -26.28 -64.73 34.24
N GLY A 31 -27.38 -64.04 34.27
CA GLY A 31 -28.00 -63.46 35.41
C GLY A 31 -28.92 -62.30 35.13
N PHE A 32 -30.20 -62.57 35.00
CA PHE A 32 -31.28 -61.59 35.07
C PHE A 32 -31.29 -60.92 36.45
N VAL A 33 -31.08 -59.60 36.50
CA VAL A 33 -31.64 -58.79 37.57
C VAL A 33 -32.18 -57.52 36.95
N THR A 34 -33.46 -57.43 36.85
CA THR A 34 -34.25 -56.25 36.56
C THR A 34 -34.14 -55.28 37.72
N LEU A 35 -33.50 -54.17 37.51
CA LEU A 35 -33.68 -53.01 38.38
C LEU A 35 -34.00 -51.81 37.53
N ARG A 36 -35.29 -51.47 37.54
CA ARG A 36 -35.84 -50.24 37.01
C ARG A 36 -35.26 -49.06 37.81
N PHE A 37 -34.25 -48.38 37.27
CA PHE A 37 -33.93 -47.03 37.64
C PHE A 37 -34.11 -46.17 36.43
N VAL A 38 -35.12 -45.31 36.49
CA VAL A 38 -35.28 -44.17 35.64
C VAL A 38 -34.17 -43.20 36.00
N PRO A 39 -33.24 -42.88 35.15
CA PRO A 39 -32.51 -41.66 35.29
C PRO A 39 -33.24 -40.60 34.49
N ALA A 40 -34.01 -39.80 35.20
CA ALA A 40 -34.22 -38.41 34.85
C ALA A 40 -32.83 -37.80 34.77
N PHE A 41 -32.30 -37.68 33.58
CA PHE A 41 -31.09 -36.92 33.51
C PHE A 41 -30.78 -36.37 32.14
N LEU A 42 -30.83 -35.10 32.19
CA LEU A 42 -29.96 -34.14 31.58
C LEU A 42 -30.25 -33.80 30.14
N LEU A 43 -31.23 -32.93 30.07
CA LEU A 43 -31.16 -31.82 29.13
C LEU A 43 -29.97 -30.92 29.55
N ALA A 44 -28.77 -31.39 29.29
CA ALA A 44 -27.60 -30.50 29.31
C ALA A 44 -27.74 -29.55 28.14
N LEU A 45 -28.32 -28.40 28.45
CA LEU A 45 -28.36 -27.23 27.61
C LEU A 45 -26.92 -26.89 27.21
N PHE A 46 -26.53 -27.26 26.02
CA PHE A 46 -25.31 -26.83 25.38
C PHE A 46 -25.45 -25.32 25.13
N ILE A 47 -25.18 -24.52 26.16
CA ILE A 47 -24.93 -23.09 26.00
C ILE A 47 -23.54 -23.03 25.37
N ALA A 48 -23.48 -23.20 24.06
CA ALA A 48 -22.31 -22.79 23.29
C ALA A 48 -22.20 -21.29 23.48
N PRO A 49 -21.04 -20.77 23.97
CA PRO A 49 -20.83 -19.32 23.96
C PRO A 49 -20.85 -18.91 22.49
N ILE A 50 -21.86 -18.17 22.10
CA ILE A 50 -21.87 -17.42 20.85
C ILE A 50 -20.79 -16.37 21.06
N THR A 51 -19.55 -16.73 20.73
CA THR A 51 -18.49 -15.75 20.53
C THR A 51 -18.92 -14.91 19.34
N SER A 52 -19.63 -13.83 19.62
CA SER A 52 -19.82 -12.76 18.63
C SER A 52 -18.43 -12.31 18.22
N ARG A 53 -17.94 -12.85 17.10
CA ARG A 53 -16.86 -12.20 16.36
C ARG A 53 -17.42 -10.84 15.99
N SER A 54 -17.08 -9.83 16.78
CA SER A 54 -17.09 -8.46 16.30
C SER A 54 -16.12 -8.45 15.12
N GLU A 55 -16.66 -8.62 13.90
CA GLU A 55 -15.98 -8.14 12.73
C GLU A 55 -15.79 -6.65 12.96
N ALA A 56 -14.60 -6.30 13.38
CA ALA A 56 -14.19 -4.90 13.43
C ALA A 56 -14.38 -4.39 11.99
N GLN A 57 -15.48 -3.69 11.80
CA GLN A 57 -15.85 -3.06 10.54
C GLN A 57 -14.68 -2.12 10.24
N GLN A 58 -13.77 -2.55 9.35
CA GLN A 58 -12.62 -1.73 8.96
C GLN A 58 -13.20 -0.45 8.40
N ALA A 59 -13.12 0.61 9.21
CA ALA A 59 -13.59 1.93 8.82
C ALA A 59 -12.91 2.28 7.50
N ARG A 60 -13.71 2.66 6.51
CA ARG A 60 -13.18 3.08 5.21
C ARG A 60 -12.18 4.23 5.46
N PRO A 61 -11.02 4.21 4.81
CA PRO A 61 -10.05 5.28 4.99
C PRO A 61 -10.69 6.62 4.57
N THR A 62 -10.41 7.66 5.32
CA THR A 62 -10.86 9.01 5.00
C THR A 62 -10.16 9.52 3.74
N GLU A 63 -10.74 10.51 3.09
CA GLU A 63 -10.16 11.16 1.91
C GLU A 63 -8.74 11.67 2.19
N SER A 64 -8.52 12.32 3.33
CA SER A 64 -7.20 12.81 3.76
C SER A 64 -6.19 11.67 3.93
N GLN A 65 -6.61 10.51 4.45
CA GLN A 65 -5.74 9.34 4.57
C GLN A 65 -5.32 8.79 3.20
N VAL A 66 -6.27 8.73 2.27
CA VAL A 66 -5.98 8.26 0.90
C VAL A 66 -5.03 9.22 0.19
N LYS A 67 -5.29 10.54 0.27
CA LYS A 67 -4.42 11.57 -0.33
C LYS A 67 -3.01 11.53 0.28
N ALA A 68 -2.89 11.40 1.61
CA ALA A 68 -1.59 11.29 2.28
C ALA A 68 -0.81 10.05 1.82
N ALA A 69 -1.49 8.90 1.70
CA ALA A 69 -0.89 7.67 1.17
C ALA A 69 -0.42 7.84 -0.28
N TYR A 70 -1.17 8.56 -1.14
CA TYR A 70 -0.73 8.87 -2.49
C TYR A 70 0.53 9.73 -2.49
N LEU A 71 0.59 10.80 -1.69
CA LEU A 71 1.77 11.67 -1.60
C LEU A 71 3.02 10.87 -1.23
N PHE A 72 2.91 10.03 -0.19
CA PHE A 72 4.01 9.15 0.21
C PHE A 72 4.43 8.19 -0.92
N ASN A 73 3.46 7.55 -1.56
CA ASN A 73 3.75 6.59 -2.62
C ASN A 73 4.33 7.25 -3.89
N PHE A 74 3.91 8.47 -4.25
CA PHE A 74 4.53 9.18 -5.36
C PHE A 74 6.03 9.36 -5.16
N GLY A 75 6.48 9.56 -3.93
CA GLY A 75 7.89 9.61 -3.59
C GLY A 75 8.68 8.35 -3.95
N LYS A 76 8.03 7.19 -3.98
CA LYS A 76 8.67 5.91 -4.37
C LYS A 76 8.80 5.74 -5.89
N PHE A 77 7.96 6.42 -6.66
CA PHE A 77 7.87 6.27 -8.12
C PHE A 77 8.42 7.44 -8.92
N VAL A 78 8.84 8.49 -8.24
CA VAL A 78 9.49 9.66 -8.85
C VAL A 78 10.96 9.69 -8.45
N ARG A 79 11.82 10.10 -9.36
CA ARG A 79 13.25 10.28 -9.13
C ARG A 79 13.64 11.73 -9.30
N TRP A 80 14.50 12.19 -8.42
CA TRP A 80 15.11 13.52 -8.39
C TRP A 80 16.61 13.40 -8.68
N PRO A 81 17.06 13.44 -9.96
CA PRO A 81 18.48 13.18 -10.29
C PRO A 81 19.46 14.09 -9.58
N VAL A 82 19.09 15.35 -9.42
CA VAL A 82 19.96 16.37 -8.78
C VAL A 82 20.08 16.16 -7.26
N LEU A 83 19.11 15.51 -6.64
CA LEU A 83 19.03 15.38 -5.19
C LEU A 83 19.52 14.03 -4.65
N ALA A 84 19.91 13.13 -5.55
CA ALA A 84 20.23 11.75 -5.15
C ALA A 84 21.30 11.64 -4.06
N ASN A 85 22.22 12.61 -3.97
CA ASN A 85 23.40 12.53 -3.09
C ASN A 85 23.50 13.62 -2.01
N SER A 86 22.59 14.60 -1.97
CA SER A 86 22.81 15.83 -1.18
C SER A 86 21.75 16.12 -0.10
N VAL A 87 20.73 15.27 0.08
CA VAL A 87 19.67 15.55 1.06
C VAL A 87 19.58 14.45 2.11
N ASP A 88 19.38 14.84 3.36
CA ASP A 88 19.27 13.93 4.50
C ASP A 88 17.86 13.34 4.62
N SER A 89 16.84 13.99 4.05
CA SER A 89 15.44 13.55 4.11
C SER A 89 14.67 13.91 2.83
N LEU A 90 13.63 13.12 2.50
CA LEU A 90 12.66 13.48 1.48
C LEU A 90 11.55 14.32 2.12
N GLN A 91 11.37 15.56 1.66
CA GLN A 91 10.43 16.48 2.27
C GLN A 91 9.14 16.62 1.45
N ILE A 92 8.00 16.40 2.10
CA ILE A 92 6.66 16.65 1.57
C ILE A 92 6.16 17.97 2.16
N CYS A 93 5.93 18.96 1.31
CA CYS A 93 5.43 20.28 1.72
C CYS A 93 3.96 20.45 1.35
N VAL A 94 3.21 21.14 2.23
CA VAL A 94 1.83 21.55 1.96
C VAL A 94 1.81 23.06 1.86
N LEU A 95 1.48 23.57 0.69
CA LEU A 95 1.33 25.01 0.42
C LEU A 95 -0.09 25.46 0.69
N GLY A 96 -0.24 26.49 1.50
CA GLY A 96 -1.52 27.09 1.87
C GLY A 96 -2.17 26.38 3.07
N LYS A 97 -3.51 26.35 3.10
CA LYS A 97 -4.26 25.75 4.22
C LYS A 97 -4.06 24.25 4.26
N ASN A 98 -3.52 23.74 5.38
CA ASN A 98 -3.33 22.31 5.55
C ASN A 98 -4.67 21.56 5.69
N SER A 99 -5.05 20.80 4.64
CA SER A 99 -6.27 19.99 4.61
C SER A 99 -6.07 18.59 5.24
N PHE A 100 -4.83 18.22 5.57
CA PHE A 100 -4.52 16.91 6.16
C PHE A 100 -4.57 16.91 7.69
N GLY A 101 -4.47 18.08 8.34
CA GLY A 101 -4.26 18.14 9.78
C GLY A 101 -2.99 17.39 10.18
N THR A 102 -3.11 16.41 11.06
CA THR A 102 -2.00 15.53 11.51
C THR A 102 -1.87 14.23 10.69
N VAL A 103 -2.78 13.99 9.74
CA VAL A 103 -2.85 12.71 9.01
C VAL A 103 -1.62 12.49 8.14
N LEU A 104 -1.15 13.51 7.42
CA LEU A 104 0.03 13.37 6.56
C LEU A 104 1.28 13.08 7.38
N GLU A 105 1.48 13.77 8.48
CA GLU A 105 2.60 13.52 9.41
C GLU A 105 2.53 12.10 9.98
N ALA A 106 1.36 11.67 10.44
CA ALA A 106 1.15 10.31 10.95
C ALA A 106 1.43 9.23 9.88
N THR A 107 1.06 9.51 8.62
CA THR A 107 1.27 8.58 7.49
C THR A 107 2.76 8.36 7.19
N VAL A 108 3.59 9.40 7.33
CA VAL A 108 5.02 9.31 6.99
C VAL A 108 5.93 9.08 8.19
N LYS A 109 5.39 9.07 9.40
CA LYS A 109 6.17 8.90 10.64
C LYS A 109 6.93 7.57 10.64
N GLY A 110 8.26 7.64 10.69
CA GLY A 110 9.12 6.46 10.68
C GLY A 110 9.31 5.82 9.30
N GLU A 111 8.69 6.38 8.27
CA GLU A 111 8.82 5.90 6.89
C GLU A 111 10.07 6.47 6.20
N ALA A 112 10.60 5.68 5.26
CA ALA A 112 11.73 6.08 4.46
C ALA A 112 11.52 5.73 2.97
N ILE A 113 12.10 6.54 2.09
CA ILE A 113 12.12 6.32 0.64
C ILE A 113 13.59 6.33 0.20
N SER A 114 14.02 5.26 -0.44
CA SER A 114 15.43 5.08 -0.85
C SER A 114 16.45 5.29 0.28
N GLY A 115 16.10 4.83 1.49
CA GLY A 115 16.93 4.94 2.69
C GLY A 115 16.92 6.33 3.36
N LYS A 116 16.17 7.30 2.83
CA LYS A 116 16.06 8.65 3.37
C LYS A 116 14.73 8.77 4.14
N PRO A 117 14.74 9.27 5.40
CA PRO A 117 13.51 9.48 6.15
C PRO A 117 12.61 10.49 5.43
N VAL A 118 11.29 10.28 5.55
CA VAL A 118 10.31 11.22 4.98
C VAL A 118 9.84 12.17 6.06
N THR A 119 9.83 13.47 5.74
CA THR A 119 9.38 14.53 6.64
C THR A 119 8.30 15.38 5.99
N THR A 120 7.53 16.11 6.79
CA THR A 120 6.46 17.00 6.31
C THR A 120 6.69 18.43 6.79
N ARG A 121 6.27 19.41 5.98
CA ARG A 121 6.29 20.82 6.33
C ARG A 121 5.11 21.56 5.73
N ASN A 122 4.47 22.42 6.52
CA ASN A 122 3.50 23.38 6.02
C ASN A 122 4.23 24.67 5.63
N ILE A 123 3.98 25.18 4.45
CA ILE A 123 4.58 26.41 3.95
C ILE A 123 3.49 27.44 3.59
N PRO A 124 3.64 28.69 4.00
CA PRO A 124 2.67 29.72 3.71
C PRO A 124 2.83 30.30 2.29
N SER A 125 4.00 30.15 1.69
CA SER A 125 4.29 30.74 0.38
C SER A 125 5.31 29.92 -0.42
N MET A 126 5.42 30.19 -1.73
CA MET A 126 6.42 29.59 -2.61
C MET A 126 7.87 29.99 -2.28
N HIS A 127 8.07 31.08 -1.53
CA HIS A 127 9.41 31.46 -1.04
C HIS A 127 9.98 30.41 -0.08
N ASP A 128 9.12 29.68 0.60
CA ASP A 128 9.49 28.65 1.58
C ASP A 128 9.58 27.25 0.95
N ALA A 129 9.43 27.13 -0.37
CA ALA A 129 9.39 25.85 -1.07
C ALA A 129 10.77 25.24 -1.34
N ASP A 130 11.84 25.93 -0.98
CA ASP A 130 13.18 25.38 -1.11
C ASP A 130 13.37 24.13 -0.25
N GLY A 131 14.02 23.10 -0.80
CA GLY A 131 14.17 21.80 -0.15
C GLY A 131 12.92 20.91 -0.15
N CYS A 132 11.78 21.36 -0.69
CA CYS A 132 10.62 20.50 -0.91
C CYS A 132 10.87 19.55 -2.10
N HIS A 133 10.54 18.28 -1.92
CA HIS A 133 10.60 17.28 -2.99
C HIS A 133 9.22 17.04 -3.60
N ILE A 134 8.20 16.99 -2.75
CA ILE A 134 6.80 16.92 -3.15
C ILE A 134 6.10 18.15 -2.58
N LEU A 135 5.40 18.89 -3.42
CA LEU A 135 4.62 20.06 -3.04
C LEU A 135 3.16 19.79 -3.29
N PHE A 136 2.41 19.59 -2.20
CA PHE A 136 0.96 19.57 -2.28
C PHE A 136 0.45 21.00 -2.28
N VAL A 137 -0.22 21.38 -3.37
CA VAL A 137 -0.85 22.71 -3.53
C VAL A 137 -2.29 22.60 -3.05
N SER A 138 -2.59 23.21 -1.92
CA SER A 138 -3.93 23.14 -1.32
C SER A 138 -4.98 23.88 -2.16
N MET A 139 -6.24 23.50 -2.03
CA MET A 139 -7.39 24.18 -2.65
C MET A 139 -7.43 25.69 -2.34
N SER A 140 -6.90 26.12 -1.20
CA SER A 140 -6.79 27.56 -0.86
C SER A 140 -5.95 28.38 -1.83
N GLU A 141 -5.12 27.70 -2.63
CA GLU A 141 -4.23 28.32 -3.61
C GLU A 141 -4.83 28.43 -5.02
N GLU A 142 -6.07 27.98 -5.21
CA GLU A 142 -6.70 27.89 -6.53
C GLU A 142 -6.69 29.22 -7.29
N THR A 143 -6.98 30.33 -6.61
CA THR A 143 -7.04 31.68 -7.21
C THR A 143 -5.68 32.17 -7.72
N ARG A 144 -4.59 31.68 -7.11
CA ARG A 144 -3.22 32.03 -7.50
C ARG A 144 -2.42 30.87 -8.12
N LEU A 145 -3.13 29.80 -8.54
CA LEU A 145 -2.50 28.60 -9.06
C LEU A 145 -1.48 28.86 -10.17
N ASN A 146 -1.77 29.76 -11.12
CA ASN A 146 -0.86 30.07 -12.22
C ASN A 146 0.47 30.64 -11.71
N ALA A 147 0.44 31.50 -10.70
CA ALA A 147 1.65 32.07 -10.08
C ALA A 147 2.43 30.97 -9.33
N VAL A 148 1.73 30.10 -8.61
CA VAL A 148 2.34 28.96 -7.91
C VAL A 148 3.05 28.04 -8.90
N LEU A 149 2.38 27.62 -9.98
CA LEU A 149 2.97 26.73 -10.98
C LEU A 149 4.15 27.38 -11.71
N THR A 150 4.08 28.68 -11.99
CA THR A 150 5.20 29.44 -12.60
C THR A 150 6.43 29.45 -11.70
N SER A 151 6.23 29.63 -10.38
CA SER A 151 7.32 29.57 -9.41
C SER A 151 7.86 28.13 -9.24
N ALA A 152 6.99 27.14 -9.24
CA ALA A 152 7.37 25.73 -9.09
C ALA A 152 8.23 25.21 -10.26
N LYS A 153 8.06 25.73 -11.49
CA LYS A 153 8.90 25.37 -12.65
C LYS A 153 10.40 25.59 -12.45
N ARG A 154 10.78 26.44 -11.50
CA ARG A 154 12.18 26.75 -11.19
C ARG A 154 12.79 25.80 -10.17
N LEU A 155 11.99 24.92 -9.61
CA LEU A 155 12.38 24.02 -8.53
C LEU A 155 12.27 22.56 -9.00
N PRO A 156 13.17 21.68 -8.57
CA PRO A 156 13.06 20.23 -8.83
C PRO A 156 12.02 19.61 -7.88
N VAL A 157 10.77 20.05 -7.93
CA VAL A 157 9.70 19.67 -7.02
C VAL A 157 8.54 19.03 -7.77
N LEU A 158 8.03 17.91 -7.29
CA LEU A 158 6.82 17.29 -7.82
C LEU A 158 5.59 18.01 -7.28
N THR A 159 4.84 18.67 -8.14
CA THR A 159 3.60 19.36 -7.75
C THR A 159 2.42 18.39 -7.78
N VAL A 160 1.64 18.35 -6.69
CA VAL A 160 0.44 17.53 -6.54
C VAL A 160 -0.70 18.40 -5.99
N SER A 161 -1.91 18.23 -6.46
CA SER A 161 -3.07 18.97 -5.94
C SER A 161 -4.37 18.21 -6.18
N ASP A 162 -5.38 18.56 -5.39
CA ASP A 162 -6.79 18.19 -5.59
C ASP A 162 -7.62 19.35 -6.18
N ILE A 163 -6.98 20.42 -6.60
CA ILE A 163 -7.62 21.52 -7.36
C ILE A 163 -8.17 20.95 -8.68
N PRO A 164 -9.42 21.25 -9.05
CA PRO A 164 -10.00 20.77 -10.29
C PRO A 164 -9.14 21.07 -11.53
N HIS A 165 -9.00 20.07 -12.39
CA HIS A 165 -8.22 20.17 -13.63
C HIS A 165 -6.74 20.51 -13.42
N PHE A 166 -6.17 20.24 -12.24
CA PHE A 166 -4.81 20.63 -11.90
C PHE A 166 -3.77 20.18 -12.93
N ALA A 167 -3.84 18.93 -13.36
CA ALA A 167 -2.91 18.41 -14.38
C ALA A 167 -3.08 19.07 -15.74
N GLU A 168 -4.31 19.41 -16.15
CA GLU A 168 -4.60 20.11 -17.41
C GLU A 168 -4.14 21.58 -17.36
N ARG A 169 -4.19 22.18 -16.18
CA ARG A 169 -3.76 23.57 -15.92
C ARG A 169 -2.24 23.71 -15.78
N GLY A 170 -1.47 22.64 -16.02
CA GLY A 170 -0.02 22.62 -16.01
C GLY A 170 0.63 22.11 -14.73
N GLY A 171 -0.14 21.60 -13.78
CA GLY A 171 0.38 20.83 -12.64
C GLY A 171 0.86 19.44 -13.07
N MET A 172 1.60 18.77 -12.22
CA MET A 172 2.19 17.46 -12.54
C MET A 172 1.26 16.30 -12.23
N ILE A 173 0.71 16.24 -11.02
CA ILE A 173 -0.24 15.17 -10.61
C ILE A 173 -1.50 15.81 -10.03
N GLY A 174 -2.66 15.52 -10.65
CA GLY A 174 -3.96 15.93 -10.16
C GLY A 174 -4.66 14.78 -9.47
N LEU A 175 -5.06 14.97 -8.20
CA LEU A 175 -5.92 14.02 -7.48
C LEU A 175 -7.38 14.33 -7.84
N VAL A 176 -8.11 13.33 -8.30
CA VAL A 176 -9.50 13.47 -8.73
C VAL A 176 -10.38 12.49 -7.98
N ASN A 177 -11.59 12.92 -7.62
CA ASN A 177 -12.60 12.02 -7.09
C ASN A 177 -13.39 11.44 -8.26
N GLN A 178 -13.38 10.12 -8.39
CA GLN A 178 -14.16 9.39 -9.37
C GLN A 178 -14.90 8.24 -8.66
N GLU A 179 -16.22 8.25 -8.69
CA GLU A 179 -17.06 7.20 -8.09
C GLU A 179 -16.70 6.93 -6.63
N ASP A 180 -16.62 8.00 -5.83
CA ASP A 180 -16.22 7.97 -4.41
C ASP A 180 -14.83 7.37 -4.13
N ARG A 181 -13.97 7.38 -5.14
CA ARG A 181 -12.58 6.94 -5.02
C ARG A 181 -11.63 8.03 -5.47
N ILE A 182 -10.59 8.25 -4.69
CA ILE A 182 -9.49 9.12 -5.13
C ILE A 182 -8.67 8.37 -6.17
N ARG A 183 -8.53 8.97 -7.33
CA ARG A 183 -7.69 8.56 -8.45
C ARG A 183 -6.72 9.70 -8.75
N PHE A 184 -5.83 9.50 -9.70
CA PHE A 184 -4.93 10.57 -10.09
C PHE A 184 -4.67 10.61 -11.60
N GLU A 185 -4.36 11.79 -12.08
CA GLU A 185 -3.92 12.08 -13.43
C GLU A 185 -2.48 12.55 -13.41
N VAL A 186 -1.71 12.22 -14.43
CA VAL A 186 -0.30 12.60 -14.54
C VAL A 186 -0.08 13.42 -15.81
N ASN A 187 0.49 14.61 -15.67
CA ASN A 187 1.00 15.41 -16.78
C ASN A 187 2.52 15.25 -16.85
N VAL A 188 2.98 14.55 -17.88
CA VAL A 188 4.38 14.13 -18.00
C VAL A 188 5.27 15.32 -18.40
N ALA A 189 4.79 16.24 -19.22
CA ALA A 189 5.59 17.34 -19.72
C ALA A 189 6.21 18.21 -18.62
N PRO A 190 5.45 18.75 -17.64
CA PRO A 190 6.06 19.55 -16.57
C PRO A 190 6.95 18.73 -15.62
N ILE A 191 6.78 17.41 -15.52
CA ILE A 191 7.67 16.53 -14.76
C ILE A 191 9.05 16.49 -15.43
N GLU A 192 9.08 16.22 -16.73
CA GLU A 192 10.31 16.18 -17.54
C GLU A 192 10.99 17.55 -17.60
N ASP A 193 10.23 18.63 -17.81
CA ASP A 193 10.72 20.01 -17.83
C ASP A 193 11.40 20.41 -16.50
N SER A 194 11.01 19.80 -15.38
CA SER A 194 11.62 20.04 -14.06
C SER A 194 12.81 19.10 -13.76
N GLY A 195 13.25 18.30 -14.73
CA GLY A 195 14.33 17.32 -14.57
C GLY A 195 13.95 16.10 -13.73
N LEU A 196 12.67 15.89 -13.43
CA LEU A 196 12.17 14.74 -12.72
C LEU A 196 11.89 13.58 -13.68
N THR A 197 11.93 12.36 -13.14
CA THR A 197 11.56 11.16 -13.90
C THR A 197 10.50 10.38 -13.14
N VAL A 198 9.42 10.03 -13.83
CA VAL A 198 8.34 9.21 -13.29
C VAL A 198 8.44 7.78 -13.82
N SER A 199 8.21 6.80 -12.94
CA SER A 199 8.27 5.40 -13.34
C SER A 199 7.09 4.98 -14.22
N SER A 200 7.32 4.00 -15.09
CA SER A 200 6.28 3.44 -15.94
C SER A 200 5.16 2.76 -15.13
N GLU A 201 5.48 2.23 -13.95
CA GLU A 201 4.50 1.62 -13.05
C GLU A 201 3.48 2.65 -12.57
N LEU A 202 3.92 3.86 -12.21
CA LEU A 202 3.03 4.92 -11.81
C LEU A 202 2.09 5.34 -12.97
N LEU A 203 2.65 5.45 -14.17
CA LEU A 203 1.87 5.83 -15.36
C LEU A 203 0.82 4.78 -15.73
N LYS A 204 1.08 3.49 -15.49
CA LYS A 204 0.12 2.41 -15.79
C LYS A 204 -1.11 2.43 -14.88
N VAL A 205 -0.99 2.93 -13.65
CA VAL A 205 -2.10 2.97 -12.68
C VAL A 205 -2.79 4.34 -12.60
N ALA A 206 -2.26 5.33 -13.33
CA ALA A 206 -2.90 6.64 -13.47
C ALA A 206 -4.24 6.52 -14.20
N LEU A 207 -5.24 7.30 -13.77
CA LEU A 207 -6.52 7.40 -14.45
C LEU A 207 -6.33 7.95 -15.88
N ARG A 208 -5.44 8.93 -16.02
CA ARG A 208 -5.11 9.59 -17.28
C ARG A 208 -3.66 10.05 -17.28
N VAL A 209 -3.00 9.89 -18.42
CA VAL A 209 -1.65 10.40 -18.67
C VAL A 209 -1.72 11.46 -19.77
N ILE A 210 -1.37 12.70 -19.41
CA ILE A 210 -1.30 13.86 -20.32
C ILE A 210 0.14 13.95 -20.81
N ARG A 211 0.33 13.93 -22.13
CA ARG A 211 1.60 14.15 -22.79
C ARG A 211 1.49 15.35 -23.72
N LYS A 212 2.58 16.08 -23.87
CA LYS A 212 2.65 17.10 -24.92
C LYS A 212 2.38 16.39 -26.27
N ARG A 213 1.40 16.86 -27.05
CA ARG A 213 1.30 16.40 -28.44
C ARG A 213 2.64 16.70 -29.08
N ALA A 214 3.30 15.67 -29.66
CA ALA A 214 4.37 15.89 -30.60
C ALA A 214 3.82 16.88 -31.64
N GLY A 215 4.38 18.09 -31.70
CA GLY A 215 3.88 19.15 -32.56
C GLY A 215 3.85 18.68 -33.99
N GLY A 216 2.67 18.73 -34.61
CA GLY A 216 2.58 18.93 -36.03
C GLY A 216 2.86 20.42 -36.26
N ASP A 217 3.96 20.72 -36.85
CA ASP A 217 4.20 21.96 -37.58
C ASP A 217 3.29 21.96 -38.82
#